data_636e43a6133808105871c517a09aed9b
#
_entry.id   636e43a6133808105871c517a09aed9b
#
_cell.length_a   1.000
_cell.length_b   1.000
_cell.length_c   1.000
_cell.angle_alpha   90.00
_cell.angle_beta   90.00
_cell.angle_gamma   90.00
#
_symmetry.space_group_name_H-M   'P 1'
#
loop_
_entity.id
_entity.type
_entity.pdbx_description
1 polymer ?
#
loop_
_entity_poly.entity_id
_entity_poly.type
_entity_poly.pdbx_seq_one_letter_code
_entity_poly.pdbx_strand_id
1 'polypeptide(L)'
;MKQDAGRLKMGVTLSLLLAIAVAESSSAQNSQHAYPSMAPLSQYLMADRNAEIALARSAAPEAISGEATILVLGPHGYVTAVEGKNGFVCMVDRSWSAQFDFPEFWNPKLRGPTCFNPQAARSVLPITTKRTELALAGQSRNQIMEGIKSALAKKQLPPLEPGAMCYMMSKQGYLNDSVGHWMPHLMFYMPLDADWGADLPGAPIMLNPQFQDPEKIKVFMVSAGKWSDGTPAPAM
;
A
#
# COMPACT_ATOMS: atom_id res chain seq x y z
N MET A 1 -17.30 90.71 -21.33
CA MET A 1 -18.64 90.53 -21.91
C MET A 1 -18.62 89.40 -22.91
N LYS A 2 -19.61 88.56 -22.85
CA LYS A 2 -19.96 87.41 -23.69
C LYS A 2 -19.08 86.17 -23.52
N GLN A 3 -19.71 85.17 -22.86
CA GLN A 3 -19.40 83.79 -22.77
C GLN A 3 -19.77 83.14 -24.12
N ASP A 4 -18.99 82.15 -24.56
CA ASP A 4 -19.45 81.15 -25.47
C ASP A 4 -19.04 79.75 -24.97
N ALA A 5 -20.05 78.95 -24.82
CA ALA A 5 -20.00 77.63 -24.30
C ALA A 5 -19.64 76.62 -25.39
N GLY A 6 -18.50 76.01 -25.30
CA GLY A 6 -18.12 74.88 -26.14
C GLY A 6 -18.60 73.51 -25.55
N ARG A 7 -19.54 72.88 -26.22
CA ARG A 7 -20.02 71.52 -25.88
C ARG A 7 -18.94 70.48 -26.13
N LEU A 8 -18.53 69.82 -25.09
CA LEU A 8 -17.64 68.63 -25.17
C LEU A 8 -18.50 67.36 -25.41
N LYS A 9 -18.34 66.76 -26.55
CA LYS A 9 -18.97 65.49 -26.88
C LYS A 9 -18.23 64.37 -26.17
N MET A 10 -18.87 63.71 -25.25
CA MET A 10 -18.39 62.54 -24.54
C MET A 10 -18.58 61.30 -25.45
N GLY A 11 -17.48 60.80 -26.02
CA GLY A 11 -17.46 59.54 -26.72
C GLY A 11 -17.37 58.37 -25.74
N VAL A 12 -18.39 57.56 -25.71
CA VAL A 12 -18.41 56.32 -24.94
C VAL A 12 -17.69 55.26 -25.73
N THR A 13 -16.45 54.92 -25.32
CA THR A 13 -15.72 53.76 -25.83
C THR A 13 -16.15 52.57 -25.01
N LEU A 14 -16.90 51.67 -25.66
CA LEU A 14 -17.30 50.36 -25.12
C LEU A 14 -16.10 49.40 -25.16
N SER A 15 -15.42 49.28 -24.04
CA SER A 15 -14.33 48.29 -23.91
C SER A 15 -14.93 46.90 -23.69
N LEU A 16 -14.85 46.05 -24.72
CA LEU A 16 -15.22 44.64 -24.67
C LEU A 16 -14.14 43.85 -23.91
N LEU A 17 -14.38 43.60 -22.61
CA LEU A 17 -13.54 42.68 -21.81
C LEU A 17 -13.83 41.25 -22.22
N LEU A 18 -12.91 40.68 -23.01
CA LEU A 18 -12.90 39.25 -23.37
C LEU A 18 -12.44 38.46 -22.11
N ALA A 19 -13.38 37.88 -21.39
CA ALA A 19 -13.10 36.96 -20.29
C ALA A 19 -12.61 35.62 -20.91
N ILE A 20 -11.29 35.41 -20.90
CA ILE A 20 -10.71 34.10 -21.22
C ILE A 20 -10.93 33.24 -19.97
N ALA A 21 -11.93 32.36 -20.01
CA ALA A 21 -12.09 31.29 -19.04
C ALA A 21 -10.96 30.28 -19.25
N VAL A 22 -9.94 30.34 -18.38
CA VAL A 22 -8.93 29.29 -18.28
C VAL A 22 -9.62 28.07 -17.67
N ALA A 23 -9.93 27.09 -18.51
CA ALA A 23 -10.32 25.77 -18.05
C ALA A 23 -9.09 25.11 -17.42
N GLU A 24 -8.90 25.29 -16.13
CA GLU A 24 -7.92 24.51 -15.37
C GLU A 24 -8.37 23.05 -15.39
N SER A 25 -7.54 22.23 -16.02
CA SER A 25 -7.76 20.81 -16.20
C SER A 25 -7.84 20.13 -14.83
N SER A 26 -9.02 19.69 -14.45
CA SER A 26 -9.29 18.87 -13.25
C SER A 26 -8.74 17.45 -13.36
N SER A 27 -7.48 17.30 -13.75
CA SER A 27 -6.84 15.97 -13.84
C SER A 27 -6.34 15.45 -12.49
N ALA A 28 -6.22 16.31 -11.46
CA ALA A 28 -5.71 15.92 -10.15
C ALA A 28 -6.78 15.36 -9.20
N GLN A 29 -8.06 15.52 -9.50
CA GLN A 29 -9.16 15.04 -8.63
C GLN A 29 -9.67 13.63 -8.95
N ASN A 30 -9.26 13.02 -10.07
CA ASN A 30 -9.77 11.71 -10.47
C ASN A 30 -9.04 10.51 -9.84
N SER A 31 -7.86 10.71 -9.21
CA SER A 31 -7.14 9.60 -8.57
C SER A 31 -7.72 9.18 -7.22
N GLN A 32 -8.47 10.04 -6.54
CA GLN A 32 -9.07 9.73 -5.24
C GLN A 32 -10.24 8.73 -5.29
N HIS A 33 -10.78 8.42 -6.46
CA HIS A 33 -11.97 7.56 -6.62
C HIS A 33 -11.80 6.43 -7.64
N ALA A 34 -10.59 6.11 -8.07
CA ALA A 34 -10.36 5.04 -9.05
C ALA A 34 -10.91 3.68 -8.56
N TYR A 35 -10.88 3.43 -7.25
CA TYR A 35 -11.35 2.19 -6.62
C TYR A 35 -12.18 2.49 -5.36
N PRO A 36 -13.45 2.94 -5.50
CA PRO A 36 -14.27 3.37 -4.36
C PRO A 36 -14.76 2.22 -3.47
N SER A 37 -14.81 1.00 -3.98
CA SER A 37 -15.25 -0.20 -3.28
C SER A 37 -14.53 -1.44 -3.81
N MET A 38 -14.65 -2.55 -3.08
CA MET A 38 -14.11 -3.83 -3.50
C MET A 38 -14.74 -4.29 -4.83
N ALA A 39 -13.91 -4.64 -5.80
CA ALA A 39 -14.33 -5.28 -7.04
C ALA A 39 -14.79 -6.73 -6.77
N PRO A 40 -15.44 -7.43 -7.72
CA PRO A 40 -15.70 -8.85 -7.59
C PRO A 40 -14.44 -9.65 -7.21
N LEU A 41 -14.58 -10.58 -6.27
CA LEU A 41 -13.46 -11.36 -5.71
C LEU A 41 -12.58 -12.00 -6.79
N SER A 42 -13.20 -12.46 -7.90
CA SER A 42 -12.48 -13.07 -9.01
C SER A 42 -11.37 -12.21 -9.61
N GLN A 43 -11.43 -10.88 -9.45
CA GLN A 43 -10.39 -9.96 -9.92
C GLN A 43 -9.16 -9.92 -8.98
N TYR A 44 -9.33 -10.31 -7.71
CA TYR A 44 -8.23 -10.41 -6.75
C TYR A 44 -7.57 -11.79 -6.74
N LEU A 45 -8.28 -12.83 -7.16
CA LEU A 45 -7.71 -14.17 -7.26
C LEU A 45 -6.74 -14.27 -8.44
N MET A 46 -5.70 -15.06 -8.28
CA MET A 46 -4.83 -15.48 -9.39
C MET A 46 -5.37 -16.82 -9.92
N ALA A 47 -5.65 -16.86 -11.24
CA ALA A 47 -6.23 -18.05 -11.86
C ALA A 47 -5.27 -19.26 -11.82
N ASP A 48 -3.97 -19.00 -11.93
CA ASP A 48 -2.93 -20.03 -11.82
C ASP A 48 -2.33 -20.02 -10.39
N ARG A 49 -2.63 -21.09 -9.65
CA ARG A 49 -2.09 -21.31 -8.31
C ARG A 49 -0.56 -21.38 -8.28
N ASN A 50 0.06 -22.00 -9.30
CA ASN A 50 1.51 -22.11 -9.36
C ASN A 50 2.17 -20.77 -9.65
N ALA A 51 1.53 -19.92 -10.46
CA ALA A 51 1.99 -18.54 -10.65
C ALA A 51 1.92 -17.73 -9.34
N GLU A 52 0.88 -17.90 -8.50
CA GLU A 52 0.81 -17.23 -7.20
C GLU A 52 1.89 -17.76 -6.24
N ILE A 53 2.14 -19.05 -6.20
CA ILE A 53 3.23 -19.66 -5.41
C ILE A 53 4.58 -19.09 -5.84
N ALA A 54 4.87 -19.03 -7.13
CA ALA A 54 6.11 -18.49 -7.67
C ALA A 54 6.26 -16.99 -7.33
N LEU A 55 5.17 -16.24 -7.45
CA LEU A 55 5.15 -14.80 -7.09
C LEU A 55 5.38 -14.59 -5.59
N ALA A 56 4.76 -15.38 -4.72
CA ALA A 56 4.99 -15.33 -3.27
C ALA A 56 6.45 -15.63 -2.92
N ARG A 57 7.06 -16.65 -3.52
CA ARG A 57 8.48 -16.98 -3.32
C ARG A 57 9.42 -15.87 -3.76
N SER A 58 9.07 -15.12 -4.80
CA SER A 58 9.89 -14.01 -5.30
C SER A 58 10.01 -12.84 -4.32
N ALA A 59 9.28 -12.85 -3.20
CA ALA A 59 9.38 -11.82 -2.16
C ALA A 59 10.73 -11.78 -1.46
N ALA A 60 11.43 -12.92 -1.36
CA ALA A 60 12.70 -13.05 -0.64
C ALA A 60 13.70 -13.89 -1.45
N PRO A 61 15.02 -13.81 -1.13
CA PRO A 61 16.01 -14.68 -1.74
C PRO A 61 15.67 -16.18 -1.58
N GLU A 62 16.07 -17.00 -2.54
CA GLU A 62 15.79 -18.44 -2.57
C GLU A 62 16.24 -19.17 -1.30
N ALA A 63 17.36 -18.74 -0.70
CA ALA A 63 17.85 -19.29 0.57
C ALA A 63 16.84 -19.14 1.74
N ILE A 64 15.85 -18.25 1.59
CA ILE A 64 14.76 -18.02 2.55
C ILE A 64 13.46 -18.59 2.01
N SER A 65 13.05 -18.16 0.83
CA SER A 65 11.74 -18.51 0.25
C SER A 65 11.63 -19.96 -0.22
N GLY A 66 12.75 -20.63 -0.51
CA GLY A 66 12.78 -22.03 -0.93
C GLY A 66 12.23 -23.00 0.12
N GLU A 67 12.47 -22.73 1.40
CA GLU A 67 12.01 -23.55 2.54
C GLU A 67 10.84 -22.89 3.32
N ALA A 68 10.29 -21.78 2.82
CA ALA A 68 9.20 -21.05 3.47
C ALA A 68 7.84 -21.73 3.23
N THR A 69 6.93 -21.59 4.19
CA THR A 69 5.50 -21.87 3.98
C THR A 69 4.93 -20.87 2.98
N ILE A 70 4.19 -21.34 1.99
CA ILE A 70 3.56 -20.48 0.99
C ILE A 70 2.04 -20.47 1.19
N LEU A 71 1.49 -19.27 1.35
CA LEU A 71 0.05 -19.07 1.36
C LEU A 71 -0.41 -18.50 0.02
N VAL A 72 -1.57 -18.97 -0.45
CA VAL A 72 -2.27 -18.42 -1.63
C VAL A 72 -3.68 -18.01 -1.26
N LEU A 73 -4.19 -16.98 -1.93
CA LEU A 73 -5.54 -16.49 -1.68
C LEU A 73 -6.58 -17.37 -2.35
N GLY A 74 -7.43 -17.97 -1.52
CA GLY A 74 -8.62 -18.69 -1.96
C GLY A 74 -9.90 -17.88 -1.76
N PRO A 75 -11.06 -18.45 -2.10
CA PRO A 75 -12.35 -17.78 -1.98
C PRO A 75 -12.77 -17.48 -0.53
N HIS A 76 -12.17 -18.14 0.45
CA HIS A 76 -12.47 -17.98 1.87
C HIS A 76 -11.30 -17.43 2.70
N GLY A 77 -10.25 -16.95 2.07
CA GLY A 77 -9.04 -16.45 2.71
C GLY A 77 -7.79 -17.14 2.21
N TYR A 78 -6.68 -16.84 2.88
CA TYR A 78 -5.41 -17.49 2.57
C TYR A 78 -5.39 -18.93 3.06
N VAL A 79 -4.87 -19.81 2.21
CA VAL A 79 -4.69 -21.22 2.50
C VAL A 79 -3.25 -21.65 2.22
N THR A 80 -2.74 -22.61 2.98
CA THR A 80 -1.41 -23.15 2.75
C THR A 80 -1.37 -23.92 1.43
N ALA A 81 -0.47 -23.47 0.55
CA ALA A 81 -0.20 -24.10 -0.72
C ALA A 81 1.02 -25.02 -0.66
N VAL A 82 2.02 -24.65 0.13
CA VAL A 82 3.26 -25.38 0.36
C VAL A 82 3.60 -25.26 1.85
N GLU A 83 3.86 -26.40 2.51
CA GLU A 83 4.39 -26.41 3.86
C GLU A 83 5.90 -26.15 3.84
N GLY A 84 6.35 -25.23 4.70
CA GLY A 84 7.75 -24.86 4.87
C GLY A 84 8.39 -25.47 6.12
N LYS A 85 9.70 -25.27 6.29
CA LYS A 85 10.46 -25.84 7.39
C LYS A 85 11.26 -24.79 8.19
N ASN A 86 11.45 -23.58 7.63
CA ASN A 86 12.30 -22.56 8.24
C ASN A 86 11.51 -21.51 9.06
N GLY A 87 10.20 -21.68 9.18
CA GLY A 87 9.31 -20.77 9.92
C GLY A 87 8.95 -19.46 9.20
N PHE A 88 9.55 -19.19 8.03
CA PHE A 88 9.10 -18.09 7.18
C PHE A 88 7.78 -18.42 6.49
N VAL A 89 6.96 -17.37 6.28
CA VAL A 89 5.70 -17.47 5.56
C VAL A 89 5.67 -16.43 4.45
N CYS A 90 5.58 -16.89 3.21
CA CYS A 90 5.49 -15.99 2.05
C CYS A 90 4.09 -16.07 1.41
N MET A 91 3.61 -14.92 0.94
CA MET A 91 2.29 -14.79 0.32
C MET A 91 2.29 -13.61 -0.66
N VAL A 92 1.19 -13.44 -1.37
CA VAL A 92 0.96 -12.25 -2.19
C VAL A 92 -0.13 -11.43 -1.54
N ASP A 93 0.23 -10.29 -0.93
CA ASP A 93 -0.69 -9.34 -0.36
C ASP A 93 -1.62 -8.75 -1.43
N ARG A 94 -2.80 -8.35 -1.00
CA ARG A 94 -3.79 -7.61 -1.79
C ARG A 94 -3.92 -6.18 -1.27
N SER A 95 -4.62 -5.35 -2.01
CA SER A 95 -4.72 -3.92 -1.74
C SER A 95 -5.28 -3.56 -0.35
N TRP A 96 -6.12 -4.40 0.24
CA TRP A 96 -6.62 -4.22 1.61
C TRP A 96 -5.57 -4.43 2.71
N SER A 97 -4.37 -4.91 2.38
CA SER A 97 -3.21 -4.94 3.29
C SER A 97 -2.47 -3.60 3.36
N ALA A 98 -2.75 -2.66 2.44
CA ALA A 98 -2.16 -1.33 2.44
C ALA A 98 -2.69 -0.44 3.58
N GLN A 99 -2.13 0.78 3.71
CA GLN A 99 -2.61 1.79 4.66
C GLN A 99 -4.10 2.05 4.47
N PHE A 100 -4.82 2.36 5.57
CA PHE A 100 -6.25 2.64 5.48
C PHE A 100 -6.58 3.94 4.71
N ASP A 101 -5.65 4.85 4.56
CA ASP A 101 -5.76 6.06 3.74
C ASP A 101 -5.24 5.89 2.31
N PHE A 102 -4.74 4.71 1.95
CA PHE A 102 -4.22 4.44 0.62
C PHE A 102 -5.32 4.67 -0.45
N PRO A 103 -5.09 5.53 -1.45
CA PRO A 103 -6.11 5.89 -2.43
C PRO A 103 -6.63 4.69 -3.23
N GLU A 104 -5.77 3.70 -3.44
CA GLU A 104 -6.07 2.49 -4.20
C GLU A 104 -6.32 1.26 -3.31
N PHE A 105 -6.90 1.47 -2.11
CA PHE A 105 -7.18 0.42 -1.13
C PHE A 105 -7.98 -0.76 -1.71
N TRP A 106 -8.79 -0.53 -2.72
CA TRP A 106 -9.57 -1.57 -3.41
C TRP A 106 -9.06 -1.89 -4.82
N ASN A 107 -7.80 -1.53 -5.16
CA ASN A 107 -7.24 -1.85 -6.47
C ASN A 107 -7.05 -3.37 -6.63
N PRO A 108 -7.83 -4.02 -7.52
CA PRO A 108 -7.76 -5.48 -7.69
C PRO A 108 -6.47 -5.96 -8.36
N LYS A 109 -5.68 -5.05 -8.94
CA LYS A 109 -4.41 -5.38 -9.59
C LYS A 109 -3.24 -5.49 -8.60
N LEU A 110 -3.35 -4.90 -7.40
CA LEU A 110 -2.25 -4.91 -6.43
C LEU A 110 -1.82 -6.35 -6.12
N ARG A 111 -0.54 -6.59 -6.25
CA ARG A 111 0.14 -7.86 -5.95
C ARG A 111 1.42 -7.54 -5.18
N GLY A 112 1.35 -7.73 -3.86
CA GLY A 112 2.44 -7.47 -2.92
C GLY A 112 3.11 -8.76 -2.46
N PRO A 113 4.09 -9.33 -3.20
CA PRO A 113 4.83 -10.47 -2.68
C PRO A 113 5.54 -10.08 -1.39
N THR A 114 5.18 -10.74 -0.31
CA THR A 114 5.68 -10.47 1.06
C THR A 114 6.10 -11.78 1.69
N CYS A 115 7.27 -11.81 2.34
CA CYS A 115 7.78 -12.99 3.04
C CYS A 115 8.09 -12.61 4.49
N PHE A 116 7.24 -13.01 5.41
CA PHE A 116 7.34 -12.73 6.84
C PHE A 116 8.34 -13.66 7.50
N ASN A 117 9.21 -13.13 8.36
CA ASN A 117 10.04 -13.95 9.21
C ASN A 117 9.20 -14.64 10.31
N PRO A 118 9.75 -15.61 11.07
CA PRO A 118 8.98 -16.34 12.07
C PRO A 118 8.25 -15.45 13.09
N GLN A 119 8.86 -14.33 13.51
CA GLN A 119 8.27 -13.39 14.46
C GLN A 119 7.07 -12.64 13.82
N ALA A 120 7.25 -12.14 12.61
CA ALA A 120 6.18 -11.46 11.89
C ALA A 120 5.07 -12.44 11.47
N ALA A 121 5.40 -13.68 11.14
CA ALA A 121 4.43 -14.72 10.83
C ALA A 121 3.49 -15.00 12.03
N ARG A 122 3.99 -14.90 13.27
CA ARG A 122 3.18 -15.09 14.48
C ARG A 122 2.48 -13.82 14.96
N SER A 123 2.99 -12.62 14.64
CA SER A 123 2.47 -11.37 15.23
C SER A 123 1.87 -10.38 14.24
N VAL A 124 2.38 -10.31 13.01
CA VAL A 124 1.91 -9.36 11.97
C VAL A 124 0.98 -10.03 10.96
N LEU A 125 1.35 -11.21 10.45
CA LEU A 125 0.51 -11.97 9.51
C LEU A 125 -0.93 -12.18 10.00
N PRO A 126 -1.22 -12.44 11.32
CA PRO A 126 -2.59 -12.50 11.82
C PRO A 126 -3.41 -11.22 11.57
N ILE A 127 -2.78 -10.04 11.53
CA ILE A 127 -3.46 -8.78 11.19
C ILE A 127 -3.85 -8.78 9.71
N THR A 128 -2.92 -9.15 8.82
CA THR A 128 -3.16 -9.26 7.38
C THR A 128 -4.26 -10.27 7.06
N THR A 129 -4.24 -11.43 7.71
CA THR A 129 -5.30 -12.45 7.54
C THR A 129 -6.64 -11.96 8.06
N LYS A 130 -6.67 -11.24 9.18
CA LYS A 130 -7.91 -10.65 9.70
C LYS A 130 -8.48 -9.58 8.78
N ARG A 131 -7.64 -8.71 8.21
CA ARG A 131 -8.07 -7.75 7.17
C ARG A 131 -8.68 -8.47 5.97
N THR A 132 -8.06 -9.56 5.54
CA THR A 132 -8.55 -10.39 4.43
C THR A 132 -9.91 -11.01 4.75
N GLU A 133 -10.10 -11.61 5.94
CA GLU A 133 -11.40 -12.15 6.37
C GLU A 133 -12.51 -11.08 6.29
N LEU A 134 -12.24 -9.88 6.83
CA LEU A 134 -13.20 -8.78 6.84
C LEU A 134 -13.50 -8.26 5.43
N ALA A 135 -12.49 -8.16 4.56
CA ALA A 135 -12.67 -7.78 3.16
C ALA A 135 -13.54 -8.80 2.42
N LEU A 136 -13.24 -10.09 2.56
CA LEU A 136 -14.02 -11.17 1.93
C LEU A 136 -15.44 -11.28 2.49
N ALA A 137 -15.68 -10.82 3.72
CA ALA A 137 -17.02 -10.66 4.29
C ALA A 137 -17.78 -9.44 3.73
N GLY A 138 -17.21 -8.71 2.75
CA GLY A 138 -17.84 -7.57 2.11
C GLY A 138 -17.82 -6.28 2.95
N GLN A 139 -16.98 -6.20 3.98
CA GLN A 139 -16.89 -5.02 4.81
C GLN A 139 -16.21 -3.85 4.11
N SER A 140 -16.71 -2.65 4.30
CA SER A 140 -16.09 -1.42 3.82
C SER A 140 -14.74 -1.18 4.55
N ARG A 141 -13.88 -0.34 3.94
CA ARG A 141 -12.60 0.05 4.52
C ARG A 141 -12.71 0.52 5.99
N ASN A 142 -13.71 1.34 6.31
CA ASN A 142 -13.94 1.81 7.67
C ASN A 142 -14.38 0.67 8.62
N GLN A 143 -15.21 -0.25 8.15
CA GLN A 143 -15.61 -1.42 8.94
C GLN A 143 -14.45 -2.37 9.19
N ILE A 144 -13.55 -2.56 8.21
CA ILE A 144 -12.32 -3.33 8.41
C ILE A 144 -11.46 -2.66 9.49
N MET A 145 -11.25 -1.34 9.41
CA MET A 145 -10.50 -0.59 10.40
C MET A 145 -11.08 -0.77 11.83
N GLU A 146 -12.38 -0.60 11.98
CA GLU A 146 -13.04 -0.80 13.28
C GLU A 146 -13.00 -2.27 13.74
N GLY A 147 -13.09 -3.21 12.81
CA GLY A 147 -12.93 -4.64 13.09
C GLY A 147 -11.55 -4.98 13.66
N ILE A 148 -10.49 -4.40 13.09
CA ILE A 148 -9.11 -4.55 13.59
C ILE A 148 -8.98 -3.90 15.00
N LYS A 149 -9.47 -2.66 15.20
CA LYS A 149 -9.49 -2.00 16.52
C LYS A 149 -10.17 -2.88 17.58
N SER A 150 -11.33 -3.43 17.24
CA SER A 150 -12.08 -4.32 18.13
C SER A 150 -11.30 -5.60 18.45
N ALA A 151 -10.69 -6.22 17.45
CA ALA A 151 -9.92 -7.45 17.62
C ALA A 151 -8.68 -7.23 18.53
N LEU A 152 -8.00 -6.10 18.37
CA LEU A 152 -6.88 -5.70 19.23
C LEU A 152 -7.34 -5.45 20.67
N ALA A 153 -8.42 -4.69 20.86
CA ALA A 153 -8.98 -4.40 22.18
C ALA A 153 -9.41 -5.67 22.93
N LYS A 154 -9.92 -6.66 22.21
CA LYS A 154 -10.33 -7.97 22.73
C LYS A 154 -9.19 -8.98 22.85
N LYS A 155 -7.95 -8.60 22.52
CA LYS A 155 -6.77 -9.48 22.51
C LYS A 155 -6.95 -10.72 21.62
N GLN A 156 -7.70 -10.60 20.53
CA GLN A 156 -7.91 -11.66 19.54
C GLN A 156 -6.77 -11.70 18.50
N LEU A 157 -5.98 -10.63 18.43
CA LEU A 157 -4.73 -10.56 17.66
C LEU A 157 -3.55 -10.63 18.63
N PRO A 158 -2.48 -11.35 18.26
CA PRO A 158 -1.30 -11.46 19.10
C PRO A 158 -0.57 -10.11 19.22
N PRO A 159 0.19 -9.90 20.30
CA PRO A 159 1.06 -8.74 20.41
C PRO A 159 2.22 -8.84 19.41
N LEU A 160 2.75 -7.68 19.02
CA LEU A 160 3.95 -7.61 18.16
C LEU A 160 5.14 -8.30 18.84
N GLU A 161 5.77 -9.22 18.13
CA GLU A 161 7.00 -9.87 18.61
C GLU A 161 8.23 -9.04 18.24
N PRO A 162 9.20 -8.89 19.15
CA PRO A 162 10.49 -8.25 18.85
C PRO A 162 11.20 -8.93 17.69
N GLY A 163 11.74 -8.15 16.77
CA GLY A 163 12.45 -8.65 15.58
C GLY A 163 11.51 -9.06 14.43
N ALA A 164 10.22 -8.78 14.53
CA ALA A 164 9.29 -8.99 13.42
C ALA A 164 9.69 -8.17 12.19
N MET A 165 9.85 -8.84 11.04
CA MET A 165 10.20 -8.19 9.77
C MET A 165 9.68 -9.00 8.58
N CYS A 166 9.63 -8.36 7.41
CA CYS A 166 9.37 -9.06 6.16
C CYS A 166 10.28 -8.58 5.03
N TYR A 167 10.37 -9.42 4.00
CA TYR A 167 10.99 -9.13 2.72
C TYR A 167 9.92 -8.73 1.70
N MET A 168 10.18 -7.68 0.92
CA MET A 168 9.41 -7.27 -0.25
C MET A 168 10.38 -6.94 -1.39
N MET A 169 11.04 -7.98 -1.93
CA MET A 169 12.15 -7.83 -2.88
C MET A 169 11.83 -8.35 -4.29
N SER A 170 10.54 -8.52 -4.61
CA SER A 170 10.11 -9.03 -5.92
C SER A 170 10.13 -7.93 -6.98
N LYS A 171 10.68 -8.24 -8.16
CA LYS A 171 10.53 -7.43 -9.37
C LYS A 171 9.11 -7.47 -9.97
N GLN A 172 8.33 -8.49 -9.59
CA GLN A 172 7.03 -8.80 -10.19
C GLN A 172 5.86 -8.24 -9.36
N GLY A 173 6.16 -7.56 -8.27
CA GLY A 173 5.15 -6.91 -7.47
C GLY A 173 4.49 -5.74 -8.23
N TYR A 174 3.19 -5.54 -8.01
CA TYR A 174 2.45 -4.41 -8.54
C TYR A 174 1.85 -3.61 -7.38
N LEU A 175 2.25 -2.36 -7.21
CA LEU A 175 1.85 -1.53 -6.09
C LEU A 175 0.58 -0.73 -6.38
N ASN A 176 0.61 0.07 -7.46
CA ASN A 176 -0.50 0.95 -7.84
C ASN A 176 -0.41 1.37 -9.32
N ASP A 177 -1.43 2.07 -9.79
CA ASP A 177 -1.52 2.51 -11.19
C ASP A 177 -0.57 3.66 -11.53
N SER A 178 -0.01 4.37 -10.54
CA SER A 178 0.88 5.52 -10.78
C SER A 178 2.35 5.12 -10.90
N VAL A 179 2.83 4.17 -10.10
CA VAL A 179 4.24 3.77 -10.07
C VAL A 179 4.49 2.35 -10.59
N GLY A 180 3.44 1.53 -10.71
CA GLY A 180 3.53 0.15 -11.15
C GLY A 180 4.11 -0.77 -10.08
N HIS A 181 5.40 -0.73 -9.84
CA HIS A 181 6.10 -1.59 -8.89
C HIS A 181 6.86 -0.76 -7.85
N TRP A 182 7.28 -1.42 -6.75
CA TRP A 182 8.12 -0.80 -5.73
C TRP A 182 9.60 -1.12 -5.91
N MET A 183 10.44 -0.44 -5.12
CA MET A 183 11.85 -0.80 -4.97
C MET A 183 11.99 -1.96 -3.98
N PRO A 184 12.99 -2.84 -4.14
CA PRO A 184 13.22 -3.92 -3.20
C PRO A 184 13.58 -3.35 -1.82
N HIS A 185 12.87 -3.83 -0.79
CA HIS A 185 13.06 -3.37 0.57
C HIS A 185 12.70 -4.44 1.59
N LEU A 186 13.12 -4.18 2.83
CA LEU A 186 12.70 -4.91 4.02
C LEU A 186 11.84 -4.00 4.87
N MET A 187 10.82 -4.54 5.51
CA MET A 187 10.04 -3.84 6.51
C MET A 187 10.30 -4.42 7.89
N PHE A 188 10.63 -3.54 8.84
CA PHE A 188 10.77 -3.87 10.26
C PHE A 188 9.58 -3.32 11.02
N TYR A 189 8.91 -4.18 11.77
CA TYR A 189 7.73 -3.85 12.55
C TYR A 189 8.11 -3.55 13.99
N MET A 190 7.80 -2.35 14.46
CA MET A 190 8.26 -1.82 15.74
C MET A 190 7.09 -1.21 16.53
N PRO A 191 7.20 -1.11 17.87
CA PRO A 191 6.26 -0.31 18.66
C PRO A 191 6.22 1.15 18.20
N LEU A 192 5.13 1.87 18.50
CA LEU A 192 4.95 3.26 18.07
C LEU A 192 5.98 4.24 18.62
N ASP A 193 6.59 3.95 19.75
CA ASP A 193 7.64 4.77 20.41
C ASP A 193 9.05 4.51 19.85
N ALA A 194 9.22 3.52 18.97
CA ALA A 194 10.51 3.28 18.33
C ALA A 194 10.94 4.47 17.47
N ASP A 195 12.23 4.83 17.57
CA ASP A 195 12.88 5.83 16.74
C ASP A 195 14.18 5.26 16.16
N TRP A 196 14.25 5.22 14.81
CA TRP A 196 15.44 4.76 14.09
C TRP A 196 16.04 5.87 13.22
N GLY A 197 15.66 7.13 13.47
CA GLY A 197 16.15 8.28 12.69
C GLY A 197 15.66 8.27 11.24
N ALA A 198 14.47 7.70 10.96
CA ALA A 198 13.90 7.63 9.62
C ALA A 198 13.61 9.00 9.02
N ASP A 199 13.38 10.01 9.86
CA ASP A 199 13.06 11.38 9.42
C ASP A 199 14.32 12.25 9.19
N LEU A 200 15.52 11.70 9.38
CA LEU A 200 16.75 12.44 9.18
C LEU A 200 17.09 12.56 7.69
N PRO A 201 17.55 13.71 7.22
CA PRO A 201 17.96 13.89 5.84
C PRO A 201 19.01 12.89 5.41
N GLY A 202 18.78 12.18 4.31
CA GLY A 202 19.70 11.16 3.77
C GLY A 202 19.72 9.84 4.53
N ALA A 203 18.85 9.62 5.52
CA ALA A 203 18.71 8.34 6.17
C ALA A 203 18.26 7.26 5.17
N PRO A 204 18.89 6.08 5.17
CA PRO A 204 18.49 4.96 4.31
C PRO A 204 17.24 4.26 4.81
N ILE A 205 16.69 4.68 5.95
CA ILE A 205 15.54 4.11 6.62
C ILE A 205 14.36 5.06 6.42
N MET A 206 13.26 4.55 5.88
CA MET A 206 12.04 5.31 5.65
C MET A 206 10.95 4.87 6.63
N LEU A 207 10.22 5.83 7.20
CA LEU A 207 9.01 5.55 7.97
C LEU A 207 7.85 5.26 7.02
N ASN A 208 7.20 4.12 7.21
CA ASN A 208 5.95 3.78 6.54
C ASN A 208 4.80 3.80 7.56
N PRO A 209 3.76 4.63 7.39
CA PRO A 209 2.67 4.73 8.34
C PRO A 209 1.66 3.57 8.28
N GLN A 210 1.93 2.51 7.54
CA GLN A 210 0.97 1.46 7.17
C GLN A 210 0.18 0.88 8.35
N PHE A 211 0.83 0.65 9.50
CA PHE A 211 0.21 0.01 10.67
C PHE A 211 0.15 0.91 11.92
N GLN A 212 0.32 2.22 11.75
CA GLN A 212 0.31 3.13 12.91
C GLN A 212 -1.06 3.18 13.58
N ASP A 213 -2.13 3.23 12.82
CA ASP A 213 -3.50 3.17 13.31
C ASP A 213 -4.36 2.32 12.36
N PRO A 214 -5.08 1.33 12.82
CA PRO A 214 -5.34 0.99 14.25
C PRO A 214 -4.35 0.00 14.88
N GLU A 215 -3.41 -0.57 14.13
CA GLU A 215 -2.57 -1.71 14.56
C GLU A 215 -1.56 -1.36 15.64
N LYS A 216 -1.27 -0.06 15.84
CA LYS A 216 -0.29 0.42 16.84
C LYS A 216 1.15 -0.05 16.55
N ILE A 217 1.47 -0.24 15.28
CA ILE A 217 2.77 -0.67 14.80
C ILE A 217 3.38 0.42 13.93
N LYS A 218 4.64 0.76 14.18
CA LYS A 218 5.46 1.58 13.30
C LYS A 218 6.22 0.67 12.34
N VAL A 219 6.28 1.02 11.06
CA VAL A 219 7.01 0.26 10.05
C VAL A 219 8.18 1.08 9.55
N PHE A 220 9.38 0.55 9.69
CA PHE A 220 10.58 1.09 9.07
C PHE A 220 10.92 0.29 7.83
N MET A 221 11.07 0.98 6.70
CA MET A 221 11.49 0.39 5.44
C MET A 221 12.98 0.65 5.23
N VAL A 222 13.71 -0.41 4.93
CA VAL A 222 15.14 -0.36 4.59
C VAL A 222 15.30 -0.84 3.16
N SER A 223 15.79 0.05 2.29
CA SER A 223 16.02 -0.28 0.89
C SER A 223 17.07 -1.38 0.74
N ALA A 224 16.81 -2.33 -0.15
CA ALA A 224 17.76 -3.36 -0.53
C ALA A 224 18.43 -2.99 -1.87
N GLY A 225 19.75 -3.14 -1.93
CA GLY A 225 20.52 -2.87 -3.16
C GLY A 225 20.35 -3.92 -4.24
N LYS A 226 19.58 -4.99 -3.98
CA LYS A 226 19.34 -6.09 -4.91
C LYS A 226 17.91 -6.59 -4.80
N TRP A 227 17.40 -7.11 -5.90
CA TRP A 227 16.18 -7.90 -5.94
C TRP A 227 16.39 -9.29 -5.32
N SER A 228 15.31 -10.02 -5.08
CA SER A 228 15.36 -11.37 -4.51
C SER A 228 16.15 -12.38 -5.36
N ASP A 229 16.24 -12.17 -6.67
CA ASP A 229 17.01 -12.98 -7.62
C ASP A 229 18.51 -12.63 -7.65
N GLY A 230 18.96 -11.72 -6.78
CA GLY A 230 20.35 -11.28 -6.68
C GLY A 230 20.77 -10.21 -7.68
N THR A 231 19.93 -9.83 -8.63
CA THR A 231 20.25 -8.77 -9.58
C THR A 231 20.23 -7.40 -8.93
N PRO A 232 21.06 -6.43 -9.36
CA PRO A 232 21.08 -5.09 -8.80
C PRO A 232 19.72 -4.39 -8.90
N ALA A 233 19.32 -3.68 -7.84
CA ALA A 233 18.21 -2.73 -7.89
C ALA A 233 18.65 -1.45 -8.62
N PRO A 234 17.71 -0.69 -9.23
CA PRO A 234 18.01 0.66 -9.71
C PRO A 234 18.58 1.52 -8.56
N ALA A 235 19.50 2.42 -8.91
CA ALA A 235 19.95 3.43 -7.95
C ALA A 235 18.78 4.33 -7.56
N MET A 236 18.65 4.60 -6.26
CA MET A 236 17.69 5.58 -5.74
C MET A 236 18.19 6.99 -5.94
#